data_8f44876a461559c2934e5c11566a41df
#
_entry.id   8f44876a461559c2934e5c11566a41df
#
_cell.length_a   1.000
_cell.length_b   1.000
_cell.length_c   1.000
_cell.angle_alpha   90.00
_cell.angle_beta   90.00
_cell.angle_gamma   90.00
#
_symmetry.space_group_name_H-M   'P 1'
#
loop_
_entity.id
_entity.type
_entity.pdbx_description
1 polymer ?
#
loop_
_entity_poly.entity_id
_entity_poly.type
_entity_poly.pdbx_seq_one_letter_code
_entity_poly.pdbx_strand_id
1 'polypeptide(L)'
;TAQWDGRIMREHPEWLAVDENGEFIDTQGVPAPHFYHTICLNSGYRQFFKDQLQDMIEVIGVENLDGIFMDILFQVDCKCEHCVRKMQELGMDTESKVERMRYAEHMLDEFKTEISEFIHSMAPEATIFYNGSHVGPRSKNSFKEYSHLELESLPSGGWGYDHFPATSRYARNLGKEMIGMTGKFHTYWGDFHSLKNQAALEYECFHMLAVGAGCSIGDQLHPRGVLSKGAYDLIGNVYKSVEEKEPYCRDVKARTEIAVITPEEFYPEDAKDSVLSPSLIGTVRILQELGYQFDIIDSQMP
;
A
#
# COMPACT_ATOMS: atom_id res chain seq x y z
N THR A 1 -2.16 -4.09 -11.85
CA THR A 1 -2.73 -3.06 -10.93
C THR A 1 -4.24 -3.22 -10.83
N ALA A 2 -4.83 -2.92 -9.67
CA ALA A 2 -6.27 -3.16 -9.46
C ALA A 2 -7.18 -2.04 -9.98
N GLN A 3 -6.71 -0.79 -10.02
CA GLN A 3 -7.54 0.35 -10.43
C GLN A 3 -7.00 1.14 -11.62
N TRP A 4 -5.91 0.69 -12.23
CA TRP A 4 -5.33 1.34 -13.40
C TRP A 4 -5.11 0.34 -14.53
N ASP A 5 -5.82 0.48 -15.61
CA ASP A 5 -5.66 -0.33 -16.82
C ASP A 5 -5.94 0.50 -18.06
N GLY A 6 -4.92 0.72 -18.88
CA GLY A 6 -5.02 1.55 -20.08
C GLY A 6 -5.85 0.92 -21.20
N ARG A 7 -6.10 -0.40 -21.18
CA ARG A 7 -7.01 -1.06 -22.11
C ARG A 7 -8.45 -0.86 -21.67
N ILE A 8 -8.76 -1.14 -20.41
CA ILE A 8 -10.08 -0.97 -19.83
C ILE A 8 -10.56 0.48 -19.96
N MET A 9 -9.68 1.44 -19.70
CA MET A 9 -9.94 2.85 -19.89
C MET A 9 -10.51 3.20 -21.28
N ARG A 10 -10.04 2.51 -22.32
CA ARG A 10 -10.46 2.74 -23.71
C ARG A 10 -11.68 1.90 -24.11
N GLU A 11 -11.75 0.66 -23.64
CA GLU A 11 -12.77 -0.30 -24.06
C GLU A 11 -14.05 -0.18 -23.21
N HIS A 12 -13.90 0.26 -21.94
CA HIS A 12 -14.97 0.34 -20.96
C HIS A 12 -14.95 1.67 -20.17
N PRO A 13 -15.11 2.83 -20.84
CA PRO A 13 -15.11 4.12 -20.15
C PRO A 13 -16.25 4.23 -19.12
N GLU A 14 -17.32 3.46 -19.25
CA GLU A 14 -18.43 3.37 -18.29
C GLU A 14 -18.03 2.73 -16.95
N TRP A 15 -16.87 2.12 -16.86
CA TRP A 15 -16.33 1.56 -15.60
C TRP A 15 -15.42 2.53 -14.86
N LEU A 16 -15.16 3.71 -15.41
CA LEU A 16 -14.29 4.68 -14.79
C LEU A 16 -15.00 5.42 -13.64
N ALA A 17 -14.23 5.78 -12.63
CA ALA A 17 -14.68 6.63 -11.55
C ALA A 17 -14.86 8.06 -12.06
N VAL A 18 -15.96 8.68 -11.66
CA VAL A 18 -16.26 10.09 -11.99
C VAL A 18 -16.44 10.91 -10.72
N ASP A 19 -16.06 12.16 -10.75
CA ASP A 19 -16.23 13.12 -9.68
C ASP A 19 -17.67 13.68 -9.60
N GLU A 20 -17.87 14.66 -8.75
CA GLU A 20 -19.17 15.34 -8.58
C GLU A 20 -19.62 16.15 -9.79
N ASN A 21 -18.71 16.49 -10.72
CA ASN A 21 -18.98 17.22 -11.96
C ASN A 21 -19.20 16.28 -13.14
N GLY A 22 -19.03 14.96 -12.94
CA GLY A 22 -19.09 13.95 -13.99
C GLY A 22 -17.80 13.80 -14.80
N GLU A 23 -16.70 14.40 -14.33
CA GLU A 23 -15.39 14.27 -14.95
C GLU A 23 -14.66 13.03 -14.43
N PHE A 24 -13.86 12.39 -15.30
CA PHE A 24 -13.09 11.22 -14.89
C PHE A 24 -12.04 11.56 -13.82
N ILE A 25 -11.96 10.72 -12.80
CA ILE A 25 -10.99 10.89 -11.73
C ILE A 25 -9.63 10.40 -12.21
N ASP A 26 -8.68 11.32 -12.31
CA ASP A 26 -7.32 11.03 -12.70
C ASP A 26 -6.48 10.43 -11.59
N THR A 27 -5.42 9.75 -11.99
CA THR A 27 -4.38 9.27 -11.09
C THR A 27 -3.66 10.46 -10.45
N GLN A 28 -3.82 10.61 -9.14
CA GLN A 28 -3.14 11.67 -8.41
C GLN A 28 -1.68 11.26 -8.12
N GLY A 29 -0.76 12.23 -8.25
CA GLY A 29 0.64 12.06 -7.87
C GLY A 29 1.55 11.47 -8.94
N VAL A 30 1.07 11.16 -10.14
CA VAL A 30 1.94 10.83 -11.27
C VAL A 30 2.31 12.09 -12.07
N PRO A 31 3.53 12.15 -12.64
CA PRO A 31 4.00 13.31 -13.39
C PRO A 31 3.26 13.56 -14.71
N ALA A 32 2.44 12.62 -15.16
CA ALA A 32 1.64 12.72 -16.37
C ALA A 32 0.15 12.72 -15.99
N PRO A 33 -0.46 13.88 -15.74
CA PRO A 33 -1.90 14.01 -15.59
C PRO A 33 -2.63 13.34 -16.76
N HIS A 34 -3.77 12.70 -16.48
CA HIS A 34 -4.58 11.98 -17.47
C HIS A 34 -3.91 10.72 -18.09
N PHE A 35 -2.79 10.26 -17.55
CA PHE A 35 -2.15 9.03 -18.04
C PHE A 35 -3.00 7.79 -17.78
N TYR A 36 -3.58 7.70 -16.57
CA TYR A 36 -4.62 6.74 -16.23
C TYR A 36 -5.78 7.45 -15.55
N HIS A 37 -7.01 7.09 -15.93
CA HIS A 37 -8.19 7.34 -15.12
C HIS A 37 -8.40 6.20 -14.15
N THR A 38 -8.93 6.49 -12.97
CA THR A 38 -9.18 5.48 -11.94
C THR A 38 -10.40 4.64 -12.30
N ILE A 39 -10.28 3.33 -12.22
CA ILE A 39 -11.38 2.40 -12.44
C ILE A 39 -12.22 2.31 -11.16
N CYS A 40 -13.54 2.35 -11.30
CA CYS A 40 -14.48 2.14 -10.20
C CYS A 40 -14.64 0.64 -9.90
N LEU A 41 -14.20 0.21 -8.73
CA LEU A 41 -14.29 -1.19 -8.30
C LEU A 41 -15.74 -1.67 -8.04
N ASN A 42 -16.71 -0.76 -8.06
CA ASN A 42 -18.13 -1.10 -7.95
C ASN A 42 -18.82 -1.28 -9.30
N SER A 43 -18.10 -1.15 -10.40
CA SER A 43 -18.59 -1.33 -11.76
C SER A 43 -18.51 -2.79 -12.23
N GLY A 44 -18.83 -3.04 -13.49
CA GLY A 44 -18.63 -4.33 -14.16
C GLY A 44 -17.19 -4.82 -14.18
N TYR A 45 -16.25 -3.91 -13.93
CA TYR A 45 -14.83 -4.24 -13.80
C TYR A 45 -14.55 -5.28 -12.70
N ARG A 46 -15.34 -5.33 -11.62
CA ARG A 46 -15.16 -6.30 -10.53
C ARG A 46 -15.24 -7.74 -11.02
N GLN A 47 -16.18 -8.06 -11.89
CA GLN A 47 -16.27 -9.39 -12.50
C GLN A 47 -15.12 -9.65 -13.47
N PHE A 48 -14.82 -8.68 -14.33
CA PHE A 48 -13.68 -8.79 -15.24
C PHE A 48 -12.36 -9.03 -14.50
N PHE A 49 -12.16 -8.37 -13.36
CA PHE A 49 -10.98 -8.56 -12.52
C PHE A 49 -10.88 -9.99 -11.95
N LYS A 50 -12.00 -10.57 -11.52
CA LYS A 50 -12.05 -11.97 -11.11
C LYS A 50 -11.71 -12.93 -12.26
N ASP A 51 -12.25 -12.66 -13.44
CA ASP A 51 -11.96 -13.49 -14.62
C ASP A 51 -10.46 -13.44 -14.98
N GLN A 52 -9.82 -12.27 -14.85
CA GLN A 52 -8.37 -12.12 -15.02
C GLN A 52 -7.57 -12.87 -13.95
N LEU A 53 -8.01 -12.81 -12.68
CA LEU A 53 -7.36 -13.55 -11.59
C LEU A 53 -7.47 -15.05 -11.81
N GLN A 54 -8.63 -15.53 -12.23
CA GLN A 54 -8.85 -16.93 -12.55
C GLN A 54 -7.89 -17.38 -13.67
N ASP A 55 -7.86 -16.67 -14.80
CA ASP A 55 -6.98 -16.98 -15.93
C ASP A 55 -5.52 -17.00 -15.51
N MET A 56 -5.09 -16.03 -14.71
CA MET A 56 -3.73 -15.96 -14.19
C MET A 56 -3.39 -17.17 -13.29
N ILE A 57 -4.27 -17.54 -12.36
CA ILE A 57 -4.07 -18.68 -11.46
C ILE A 57 -4.03 -19.99 -12.26
N GLU A 58 -4.91 -20.16 -13.24
CA GLU A 58 -4.95 -21.35 -14.11
C GLU A 58 -3.68 -21.47 -14.97
N VAL A 59 -3.17 -20.34 -15.49
CA VAL A 59 -1.95 -20.34 -16.33
C VAL A 59 -0.68 -20.61 -15.51
N ILE A 60 -0.59 -20.05 -14.29
CA ILE A 60 0.57 -20.25 -13.40
C ILE A 60 0.55 -21.66 -12.81
N GLY A 61 -0.64 -22.18 -12.50
CA GLY A 61 -0.86 -23.39 -11.71
C GLY A 61 -0.80 -23.11 -10.21
N VAL A 62 -1.77 -23.63 -9.48
CA VAL A 62 -1.90 -23.40 -8.02
C VAL A 62 -0.64 -23.84 -7.26
N GLU A 63 0.00 -24.90 -7.71
CA GLU A 63 1.23 -25.45 -7.11
C GLU A 63 2.47 -24.55 -7.29
N ASN A 64 2.39 -23.56 -8.16
CA ASN A 64 3.47 -22.59 -8.43
C ASN A 64 3.15 -21.19 -7.91
N LEU A 65 1.97 -21.01 -7.29
CA LEU A 65 1.50 -19.71 -6.83
C LEU A 65 1.73 -19.57 -5.33
N ASP A 66 2.71 -18.76 -4.92
CA ASP A 66 2.98 -18.44 -3.52
C ASP A 66 2.05 -17.35 -2.99
N GLY A 67 1.70 -16.37 -3.83
CA GLY A 67 0.82 -15.27 -3.42
C GLY A 67 0.51 -14.28 -4.51
N ILE A 68 -0.37 -13.34 -4.20
CA ILE A 68 -0.83 -12.29 -5.11
C ILE A 68 -0.69 -10.91 -4.45
N PHE A 69 0.07 -10.05 -5.09
CA PHE A 69 0.23 -8.64 -4.72
C PHE A 69 -0.77 -7.79 -5.52
N MET A 70 -1.76 -7.24 -4.83
CA MET A 70 -2.80 -6.36 -5.40
C MET A 70 -2.34 -4.93 -5.32
N ASP A 71 -1.76 -4.42 -6.39
CA ASP A 71 -1.24 -3.06 -6.44
C ASP A 71 -2.28 -2.05 -6.88
N ILE A 72 -2.19 -0.82 -6.36
CA ILE A 72 -3.05 0.31 -6.70
C ILE A 72 -4.51 0.10 -6.29
N LEU A 73 -4.75 0.25 -4.98
CA LEU A 73 -6.08 0.21 -4.37
C LEU A 73 -6.27 1.46 -3.51
N PHE A 74 -7.10 2.37 -3.98
CA PHE A 74 -7.34 3.66 -3.32
C PHE A 74 -8.82 3.89 -3.03
N GLN A 75 -9.07 4.57 -1.93
CA GLN A 75 -10.35 5.19 -1.63
C GLN A 75 -10.56 6.37 -2.60
N VAL A 76 -11.67 6.35 -3.33
CA VAL A 76 -11.97 7.33 -4.39
C VAL A 76 -13.35 7.94 -4.18
N ASP A 77 -13.44 9.27 -4.16
CA ASP A 77 -14.72 9.99 -4.13
C ASP A 77 -15.45 9.84 -5.48
N CYS A 78 -16.10 8.71 -5.67
CA CYS A 78 -16.73 8.34 -6.93
C CYS A 78 -18.24 8.59 -6.91
N LYS A 79 -18.72 9.35 -7.89
CA LYS A 79 -20.14 9.62 -8.12
C LYS A 79 -20.66 8.98 -9.43
N CYS A 80 -20.07 7.84 -9.87
CA CYS A 80 -20.61 7.08 -11.01
C CYS A 80 -21.96 6.46 -10.67
N GLU A 81 -22.72 6.06 -11.68
CA GLU A 81 -24.04 5.46 -11.51
C GLU A 81 -24.06 4.23 -10.61
N HIS A 82 -23.00 3.42 -10.64
CA HIS A 82 -22.88 2.23 -9.81
C HIS A 82 -22.76 2.58 -8.33
N CYS A 83 -21.91 3.58 -8.01
CA CYS A 83 -21.72 4.07 -6.64
C CYS A 83 -22.98 4.78 -6.13
N VAL A 84 -23.57 5.67 -6.92
CA VAL A 84 -24.80 6.39 -6.56
C VAL A 84 -25.93 5.42 -6.24
N ARG A 85 -26.16 4.41 -7.08
CA ARG A 85 -27.19 3.41 -6.85
C ARG A 85 -26.97 2.64 -5.53
N LYS A 86 -25.74 2.19 -5.27
CA LYS A 86 -25.41 1.45 -4.05
C LYS A 86 -25.56 2.31 -2.79
N MET A 87 -25.13 3.56 -2.84
CA MET A 87 -25.31 4.50 -1.74
C MET A 87 -26.79 4.73 -1.44
N GLN A 88 -27.63 4.87 -2.47
CA GLN A 88 -29.07 5.02 -2.32
C GLN A 88 -29.71 3.76 -1.68
N GLU A 89 -29.28 2.56 -2.09
CA GLU A 89 -29.70 1.29 -1.48
C GLU A 89 -29.37 1.23 0.02
N LEU A 90 -28.23 1.85 0.42
CA LEU A 90 -27.78 1.95 1.82
C LEU A 90 -28.39 3.15 2.57
N GLY A 91 -29.17 3.98 1.92
CA GLY A 91 -29.76 5.19 2.51
C GLY A 91 -28.77 6.32 2.77
N MET A 92 -27.64 6.34 2.04
CA MET A 92 -26.59 7.35 2.16
C MET A 92 -26.85 8.54 1.26
N ASP A 93 -26.40 9.73 1.67
CA ASP A 93 -26.50 10.96 0.89
C ASP A 93 -25.42 11.01 -0.19
N THR A 94 -25.82 10.87 -1.45
CA THR A 94 -24.91 10.87 -2.60
C THR A 94 -24.33 12.26 -2.93
N GLU A 95 -24.93 13.34 -2.39
CA GLU A 95 -24.43 14.70 -2.58
C GLU A 95 -23.37 15.08 -1.53
N SER A 96 -23.36 14.37 -0.39
CA SER A 96 -22.37 14.58 0.66
C SER A 96 -21.05 13.91 0.31
N LYS A 97 -19.98 14.69 0.17
CA LYS A 97 -18.62 14.15 -0.04
C LYS A 97 -18.19 13.22 1.11
N VAL A 98 -18.52 13.57 2.34
CA VAL A 98 -18.22 12.75 3.51
C VAL A 98 -18.88 11.37 3.42
N GLU A 99 -20.17 11.32 3.04
CA GLU A 99 -20.88 10.06 2.84
C GLU A 99 -20.31 9.25 1.65
N ARG A 100 -19.91 9.91 0.55
CA ARG A 100 -19.26 9.22 -0.58
C ARG A 100 -17.89 8.64 -0.19
N MET A 101 -17.10 9.35 0.61
CA MET A 101 -15.82 8.83 1.10
C MET A 101 -16.00 7.68 2.09
N ARG A 102 -17.00 7.75 2.96
CA ARG A 102 -17.39 6.63 3.85
C ARG A 102 -17.83 5.41 3.03
N TYR A 103 -18.61 5.64 2.00
CA TYR A 103 -19.02 4.55 1.09
C TYR A 103 -17.82 3.96 0.34
N ALA A 104 -16.88 4.79 -0.11
CA ALA A 104 -15.69 4.31 -0.80
C ALA A 104 -14.81 3.41 0.08
N GLU A 105 -14.69 3.73 1.37
CA GLU A 105 -14.02 2.86 2.37
C GLU A 105 -14.76 1.51 2.51
N HIS A 106 -16.06 1.57 2.73
CA HIS A 106 -16.90 0.36 2.82
C HIS A 106 -16.79 -0.52 1.56
N MET A 107 -16.84 0.08 0.39
CA MET A 107 -16.71 -0.62 -0.90
C MET A 107 -15.33 -1.26 -1.08
N LEU A 108 -14.25 -0.62 -0.60
CA LEU A 108 -12.91 -1.21 -0.61
C LEU A 108 -12.82 -2.42 0.31
N ASP A 109 -13.42 -2.37 1.49
CA ASP A 109 -13.45 -3.49 2.42
C ASP A 109 -14.23 -4.67 1.84
N GLU A 110 -15.41 -4.41 1.23
CA GLU A 110 -16.17 -5.42 0.49
C GLU A 110 -15.34 -6.04 -0.64
N PHE A 111 -14.69 -5.20 -1.45
CA PHE A 111 -13.88 -5.66 -2.57
C PHE A 111 -12.75 -6.57 -2.09
N LYS A 112 -12.01 -6.18 -1.06
CA LYS A 112 -10.91 -6.99 -0.51
C LYS A 112 -11.42 -8.34 0.02
N THR A 113 -12.53 -8.34 0.75
CA THR A 113 -13.12 -9.58 1.26
C THR A 113 -13.54 -10.50 0.10
N GLU A 114 -14.28 -9.99 -0.88
CA GLU A 114 -14.76 -10.76 -2.02
C GLU A 114 -13.61 -11.33 -2.88
N ILE A 115 -12.57 -10.54 -3.11
CA ILE A 115 -11.41 -10.98 -3.89
C ILE A 115 -10.57 -11.99 -3.12
N SER A 116 -10.38 -11.81 -1.81
CA SER A 116 -9.67 -12.79 -0.98
C SER A 116 -10.39 -14.13 -0.93
N GLU A 117 -11.71 -14.13 -0.73
CA GLU A 117 -12.52 -15.34 -0.77
C GLU A 117 -12.44 -16.04 -2.14
N PHE A 118 -12.49 -15.24 -3.22
CA PHE A 118 -12.36 -15.78 -4.58
C PHE A 118 -11.00 -16.45 -4.81
N ILE A 119 -9.91 -15.78 -4.45
CA ILE A 119 -8.55 -16.33 -4.60
C ILE A 119 -8.40 -17.60 -3.77
N HIS A 120 -8.79 -17.57 -2.49
CA HIS A 120 -8.67 -18.72 -1.60
C HIS A 120 -9.58 -19.89 -1.99
N SER A 121 -10.67 -19.65 -2.74
CA SER A 121 -11.48 -20.73 -3.30
C SER A 121 -10.74 -21.53 -4.37
N MET A 122 -9.76 -20.94 -5.05
CA MET A 122 -8.95 -21.56 -6.09
C MET A 122 -7.56 -21.96 -5.57
N ALA A 123 -6.93 -21.12 -4.77
CA ALA A 123 -5.58 -21.28 -4.22
C ALA A 123 -5.58 -21.01 -2.70
N PRO A 124 -5.99 -21.98 -1.86
CA PRO A 124 -6.22 -21.78 -0.42
C PRO A 124 -5.00 -21.32 0.36
N GLU A 125 -3.79 -21.67 -0.10
CA GLU A 125 -2.53 -21.34 0.58
C GLU A 125 -1.89 -20.04 0.04
N ALA A 126 -2.45 -19.42 -1.00
CA ALA A 126 -1.87 -18.22 -1.57
C ALA A 126 -1.91 -17.06 -0.57
N THR A 127 -0.77 -16.39 -0.39
CA THR A 127 -0.70 -15.16 0.39
C THR A 127 -1.28 -13.98 -0.39
N ILE A 128 -1.90 -13.02 0.30
CA ILE A 128 -2.51 -11.85 -0.33
C ILE A 128 -2.05 -10.59 0.38
N PHE A 129 -1.64 -9.60 -0.40
CA PHE A 129 -1.40 -8.24 0.06
C PHE A 129 -2.08 -7.22 -0.86
N TYR A 130 -2.69 -6.20 -0.26
CA TYR A 130 -3.32 -5.09 -0.96
C TYR A 130 -2.53 -3.82 -0.73
N ASN A 131 -1.87 -3.30 -1.78
CA ASN A 131 -1.04 -2.12 -1.69
C ASN A 131 -1.85 -0.83 -1.87
N GLY A 132 -1.91 -0.04 -0.81
CA GLY A 132 -2.42 1.33 -0.77
C GLY A 132 -1.40 2.32 -0.24
N SER A 133 -0.12 1.97 -0.22
CA SER A 133 1.03 2.78 0.21
C SER A 133 1.05 3.20 1.69
N HIS A 134 -0.02 2.99 2.45
CA HIS A 134 -0.09 3.33 3.87
C HIS A 134 -0.86 2.28 4.66
N VAL A 135 -0.34 1.97 5.86
CA VAL A 135 -0.98 1.09 6.84
C VAL A 135 -1.29 1.92 8.09
N GLY A 136 -2.56 2.21 8.30
CA GLY A 136 -3.03 3.05 9.38
C GLY A 136 -4.38 2.59 9.94
N PRO A 137 -4.94 3.30 10.94
CA PRO A 137 -6.18 2.91 11.64
C PRO A 137 -7.38 2.68 10.71
N ARG A 138 -7.49 3.41 9.62
CA ARG A 138 -8.62 3.30 8.68
C ARG A 138 -8.64 1.98 7.92
N SER A 139 -7.47 1.39 7.63
CA SER A 139 -7.38 0.10 6.95
C SER A 139 -7.68 -1.10 7.86
N LYS A 140 -7.94 -0.86 9.16
CA LYS A 140 -8.05 -1.91 10.19
C LYS A 140 -9.13 -2.96 9.91
N ASN A 141 -10.27 -2.53 9.38
CA ASN A 141 -11.40 -3.44 9.09
C ASN A 141 -11.05 -4.50 8.05
N SER A 142 -10.18 -4.17 7.10
CA SER A 142 -9.76 -5.08 6.04
C SER A 142 -8.46 -5.82 6.32
N PHE A 143 -7.76 -5.59 7.44
CA PHE A 143 -6.51 -6.28 7.74
C PHE A 143 -6.64 -7.79 7.89
N LYS A 144 -7.81 -8.31 8.19
CA LYS A 144 -8.08 -9.75 8.19
C LYS A 144 -7.82 -10.41 6.83
N GLU A 145 -7.96 -9.64 5.74
CA GLU A 145 -7.76 -10.09 4.36
C GLU A 145 -6.29 -10.08 3.91
N TYR A 146 -5.40 -9.52 4.72
CA TYR A 146 -3.97 -9.45 4.42
C TYR A 146 -3.24 -10.61 5.06
N SER A 147 -2.44 -11.35 4.32
CA SER A 147 -1.58 -12.40 4.88
C SER A 147 -0.40 -11.81 5.66
N HIS A 148 0.16 -10.72 5.16
CA HIS A 148 1.28 -9.96 5.73
C HIS A 148 1.11 -8.49 5.38
N LEU A 149 2.01 -7.63 5.85
CA LEU A 149 2.01 -6.19 5.54
C LEU A 149 3.28 -5.81 4.81
N GLU A 150 3.14 -5.12 3.68
CA GLU A 150 4.28 -4.52 2.97
C GLU A 150 4.19 -3.00 3.09
N LEU A 151 5.23 -2.41 3.68
CA LEU A 151 5.26 -0.99 4.00
C LEU A 151 6.10 -0.29 2.94
N GLU A 152 5.47 0.10 1.85
CA GLU A 152 6.12 0.90 0.82
C GLU A 152 6.47 2.28 1.37
N SER A 153 7.74 2.63 1.30
CA SER A 153 8.25 3.94 1.66
C SER A 153 9.39 4.32 0.73
N LEU A 154 9.17 5.37 -0.05
CA LEU A 154 10.17 5.93 -0.95
C LEU A 154 10.69 7.26 -0.36
N PRO A 155 11.68 7.23 0.56
CA PRO A 155 12.05 8.40 1.37
C PRO A 155 12.41 9.62 0.53
N SER A 156 13.14 9.41 -0.55
CA SER A 156 13.51 10.47 -1.49
C SER A 156 12.47 10.77 -2.57
N GLY A 157 11.36 10.02 -2.58
CA GLY A 157 10.27 10.10 -3.56
C GLY A 157 9.00 10.81 -3.10
N GLY A 158 9.07 11.60 -2.04
CA GLY A 158 7.91 12.35 -1.55
C GLY A 158 7.34 11.86 -0.22
N TRP A 159 7.59 10.61 0.20
CA TRP A 159 7.20 10.11 1.53
C TRP A 159 8.04 10.70 2.65
N GLY A 160 9.33 11.01 2.38
CA GLY A 160 10.28 11.44 3.40
C GLY A 160 10.77 10.30 4.30
N TYR A 161 11.85 10.56 5.04
CA TYR A 161 12.48 9.58 5.93
C TYR A 161 11.70 9.33 7.24
N ASP A 162 10.66 10.09 7.51
CA ASP A 162 9.80 9.92 8.69
C ASP A 162 8.62 8.96 8.45
N HIS A 163 8.28 8.66 7.18
CA HIS A 163 7.14 7.83 6.83
C HIS A 163 7.31 6.38 7.31
N PHE A 164 8.38 5.71 6.94
CA PHE A 164 8.62 4.32 7.36
C PHE A 164 8.71 4.18 8.89
N PRO A 165 9.47 5.03 9.61
CA PRO A 165 9.51 5.01 11.07
C PRO A 165 8.14 5.13 11.75
N ALA A 166 7.27 5.98 11.23
CA ALA A 166 5.91 6.13 11.77
C ALA A 166 5.04 4.91 11.45
N THR A 167 4.93 4.56 10.18
CA THR A 167 4.05 3.48 9.73
C THR A 167 4.45 2.12 10.30
N SER A 168 5.74 1.80 10.35
CA SER A 168 6.23 0.52 10.88
C SER A 168 5.96 0.36 12.38
N ARG A 169 6.04 1.44 13.17
CA ARG A 169 5.74 1.40 14.61
C ARG A 169 4.26 1.24 14.93
N TYR A 170 3.39 1.60 14.01
CA TYR A 170 1.98 1.27 14.08
C TYR A 170 1.74 -0.18 13.61
N ALA A 171 2.23 -0.52 12.41
CA ALA A 171 1.97 -1.79 11.75
C ALA A 171 2.43 -3.01 12.57
N ARG A 172 3.58 -2.94 13.27
CA ARG A 172 4.09 -4.04 14.08
C ARG A 172 3.16 -4.46 15.25
N ASN A 173 2.23 -3.57 15.65
CA ASN A 173 1.23 -3.86 16.69
C ASN A 173 -0.01 -4.57 16.15
N LEU A 174 -0.10 -4.80 14.84
CA LEU A 174 -1.24 -5.47 14.19
C LEU A 174 -1.13 -7.00 14.18
N GLY A 175 -0.02 -7.57 14.69
CA GLY A 175 0.16 -9.01 14.82
C GLY A 175 0.40 -9.76 13.51
N LYS A 176 0.85 -9.07 12.47
CA LYS A 176 1.21 -9.65 11.17
C LYS A 176 2.70 -9.45 10.89
N GLU A 177 3.27 -10.35 10.09
CA GLU A 177 4.62 -10.15 9.54
C GLU A 177 4.66 -8.89 8.68
N MET A 178 5.80 -8.20 8.72
CA MET A 178 6.01 -6.96 7.97
C MET A 178 7.22 -7.08 7.06
N ILE A 179 7.09 -6.49 5.88
CA ILE A 179 8.20 -6.24 4.96
C ILE A 179 8.25 -4.73 4.72
N GLY A 180 9.41 -4.12 4.93
CA GLY A 180 9.65 -2.75 4.50
C GLY A 180 10.08 -2.75 3.04
N MET A 181 9.55 -1.83 2.26
CA MET A 181 9.87 -1.70 0.85
C MET A 181 10.43 -0.31 0.54
N THR A 182 11.60 -0.27 -0.09
CA THR A 182 12.20 0.94 -0.66
C THR A 182 12.58 0.72 -2.11
N GLY A 183 13.08 1.74 -2.80
CA GLY A 183 13.53 1.65 -4.19
C GLY A 183 15.04 1.90 -4.33
N LYS A 184 15.66 1.29 -5.35
CA LYS A 184 17.05 1.55 -5.73
C LYS A 184 17.27 2.97 -6.26
N PHE A 185 16.20 3.68 -6.60
CA PHE A 185 16.14 4.96 -7.28
C PHE A 185 15.96 6.13 -6.31
N HIS A 186 16.20 7.36 -6.79
CA HIS A 186 16.13 8.57 -5.98
C HIS A 186 14.72 9.11 -5.79
N THR A 187 13.84 9.00 -6.79
CA THR A 187 12.55 9.69 -6.74
C THR A 187 11.37 8.71 -6.58
N TYR A 188 10.93 8.07 -7.64
CA TYR A 188 9.76 7.19 -7.64
C TYR A 188 9.92 6.12 -8.74
N TRP A 189 8.97 5.23 -8.86
CA TRP A 189 9.03 4.07 -9.77
C TRP A 189 9.29 4.39 -11.25
N GLY A 190 9.01 5.61 -11.71
CA GLY A 190 9.37 6.07 -13.06
C GLY A 190 10.85 6.43 -13.25
N ASP A 191 11.64 6.46 -12.20
CA ASP A 191 13.06 6.82 -12.24
C ASP A 191 13.95 5.62 -12.54
N PHE A 192 14.01 5.23 -13.81
CA PHE A 192 14.74 4.03 -14.27
C PHE A 192 16.27 4.13 -14.15
N HIS A 193 16.84 5.33 -14.15
CA HIS A 193 18.27 5.50 -14.38
C HIS A 193 19.06 5.90 -13.15
N SER A 194 18.40 6.39 -12.10
CA SER A 194 19.13 6.78 -10.89
C SER A 194 19.35 5.59 -9.96
N LEU A 195 20.44 5.69 -9.20
CA LEU A 195 20.80 4.75 -8.14
C LEU A 195 21.05 5.55 -6.87
N LYS A 196 20.44 5.13 -5.77
CA LYS A 196 20.81 5.60 -4.44
C LYS A 196 22.26 5.21 -4.14
N ASN A 197 22.90 5.95 -3.26
CA ASN A 197 24.18 5.50 -2.72
C ASN A 197 23.97 4.34 -1.75
N GLN A 198 25.00 3.52 -1.55
CA GLN A 198 24.92 2.34 -0.69
C GLN A 198 24.52 2.69 0.75
N ALA A 199 25.05 3.77 1.32
CA ALA A 199 24.75 4.17 2.69
C ALA A 199 23.26 4.50 2.90
N ALA A 200 22.58 5.10 1.91
CA ALA A 200 21.14 5.37 1.98
C ALA A 200 20.33 4.06 2.01
N LEU A 201 20.64 3.12 1.11
CA LEU A 201 19.97 1.82 1.08
C LEU A 201 20.25 0.99 2.34
N GLU A 202 21.49 1.00 2.84
CA GLU A 202 21.83 0.35 4.12
C GLU A 202 21.06 0.96 5.28
N TYR A 203 20.98 2.28 5.37
CA TYR A 203 20.19 2.95 6.40
C TYR A 203 18.73 2.53 6.37
N GLU A 204 18.11 2.53 5.18
CA GLU A 204 16.73 2.15 4.98
C GLU A 204 16.48 0.68 5.37
N CYS A 205 17.31 -0.25 4.88
CA CYS A 205 17.19 -1.67 5.21
C CYS A 205 17.50 -1.98 6.68
N PHE A 206 18.50 -1.33 7.28
CA PHE A 206 18.81 -1.55 8.69
C PHE A 206 17.71 -1.00 9.59
N HIS A 207 17.03 0.06 9.17
CA HIS A 207 15.85 0.53 9.89
C HIS A 207 14.71 -0.50 9.82
N MET A 208 14.49 -1.14 8.65
CA MET A 208 13.51 -2.23 8.51
C MET A 208 13.82 -3.36 9.48
N LEU A 209 15.06 -3.84 9.52
CA LEU A 209 15.50 -4.85 10.48
C LEU A 209 15.29 -4.43 11.93
N ALA A 210 15.65 -3.18 12.27
CA ALA A 210 15.57 -2.65 13.64
C ALA A 210 14.14 -2.59 14.19
N VAL A 211 13.13 -2.53 13.33
CA VAL A 211 11.71 -2.58 13.73
C VAL A 211 11.08 -3.96 13.58
N GLY A 212 11.87 -4.97 13.20
CA GLY A 212 11.42 -6.35 13.03
C GLY A 212 10.77 -6.66 11.69
N ALA A 213 11.01 -5.82 10.66
CA ALA A 213 10.52 -6.05 9.31
C ALA A 213 11.56 -6.76 8.44
N GLY A 214 11.10 -7.54 7.46
CA GLY A 214 11.92 -7.96 6.33
C GLY A 214 12.26 -6.78 5.42
N CYS A 215 13.27 -6.96 4.54
CA CYS A 215 13.73 -5.91 3.63
C CYS A 215 13.37 -6.22 2.18
N SER A 216 12.79 -5.25 1.48
CA SER A 216 12.57 -5.28 0.03
C SER A 216 13.15 -4.04 -0.63
N ILE A 217 13.99 -4.24 -1.66
CA ILE A 217 14.52 -3.16 -2.50
C ILE A 217 13.93 -3.32 -3.90
N GLY A 218 13.08 -2.37 -4.29
CA GLY A 218 12.46 -2.36 -5.59
C GLY A 218 13.39 -1.88 -6.71
N ASP A 219 13.31 -2.55 -7.85
CA ASP A 219 13.89 -2.13 -9.12
C ASP A 219 12.83 -2.18 -10.21
N GLN A 220 13.02 -1.41 -11.27
CA GLN A 220 12.14 -1.44 -12.43
C GLN A 220 12.61 -2.53 -13.41
N LEU A 221 11.66 -3.30 -13.91
CA LEU A 221 11.93 -4.27 -14.95
C LEU A 221 12.27 -3.56 -16.27
N HIS A 222 13.50 -3.79 -16.77
CA HIS A 222 13.91 -3.25 -18.06
C HIS A 222 13.03 -3.84 -19.18
N PRO A 223 12.63 -3.06 -20.22
CA PRO A 223 11.76 -3.54 -21.30
C PRO A 223 12.21 -4.83 -22.00
N ARG A 224 13.50 -5.11 -21.99
CA ARG A 224 14.07 -6.35 -22.55
C ARG A 224 14.16 -7.50 -21.53
N GLY A 225 13.65 -7.34 -20.32
CA GLY A 225 13.74 -8.37 -19.27
C GLY A 225 15.15 -8.63 -18.75
N VAL A 226 16.08 -7.71 -18.94
CA VAL A 226 17.49 -7.86 -18.51
C VAL A 226 17.71 -7.04 -17.25
N LEU A 227 18.26 -7.68 -16.21
CA LEU A 227 18.63 -7.02 -14.98
C LEU A 227 19.83 -6.09 -15.19
N SER A 228 19.79 -4.89 -14.56
CA SER A 228 20.93 -3.97 -14.56
C SER A 228 22.03 -4.49 -13.64
N LYS A 229 23.18 -4.88 -14.19
CA LYS A 229 24.31 -5.35 -13.38
C LYS A 229 24.71 -4.34 -12.31
N GLY A 230 24.78 -3.05 -12.63
CA GLY A 230 25.16 -2.01 -11.67
C GLY A 230 24.18 -1.87 -10.52
N ALA A 231 22.87 -1.96 -10.80
CA ALA A 231 21.83 -1.95 -9.77
C ALA A 231 21.94 -3.17 -8.85
N TYR A 232 22.11 -4.36 -9.43
CA TYR A 232 22.16 -5.60 -8.65
C TYR A 232 23.49 -5.80 -7.92
N ASP A 233 24.60 -5.26 -8.40
CA ASP A 233 25.85 -5.21 -7.63
C ASP A 233 25.68 -4.32 -6.36
N LEU A 234 24.99 -3.18 -6.50
CA LEU A 234 24.68 -2.30 -5.36
C LEU A 234 23.73 -2.98 -4.36
N ILE A 235 22.60 -3.52 -4.85
CA ILE A 235 21.62 -4.23 -4.03
C ILE A 235 22.24 -5.43 -3.32
N GLY A 236 23.05 -6.20 -4.03
CA GLY A 236 23.76 -7.36 -3.48
C GLY A 236 24.72 -6.99 -2.35
N ASN A 237 25.45 -5.87 -2.47
CA ASN A 237 26.32 -5.38 -1.39
C ASN A 237 25.50 -5.00 -0.15
N VAL A 238 24.34 -4.34 -0.32
CA VAL A 238 23.46 -3.98 0.78
C VAL A 238 22.90 -5.23 1.44
N TYR A 239 22.37 -6.18 0.66
CA TYR A 239 21.80 -7.41 1.20
C TYR A 239 22.83 -8.31 1.90
N LYS A 240 24.09 -8.29 1.46
CA LYS A 240 25.15 -8.95 2.22
C LYS A 240 25.30 -8.38 3.63
N SER A 241 25.22 -7.06 3.77
CA SER A 241 25.23 -6.39 5.08
C SER A 241 23.96 -6.65 5.89
N VAL A 242 22.81 -6.82 5.23
CA VAL A 242 21.53 -7.22 5.86
C VAL A 242 21.62 -8.63 6.40
N GLU A 243 22.08 -9.59 5.60
CA GLU A 243 22.26 -11.00 5.97
C GLU A 243 23.11 -11.19 7.24
N GLU A 244 24.18 -10.38 7.38
CA GLU A 244 25.03 -10.40 8.59
C GLU A 244 24.28 -9.98 9.87
N LYS A 245 23.24 -9.16 9.76
CA LYS A 245 22.46 -8.58 10.87
C LYS A 245 21.15 -9.30 11.14
N GLU A 246 20.58 -9.93 10.13
CA GLU A 246 19.27 -10.59 10.20
C GLU A 246 19.13 -11.57 11.40
N PRO A 247 20.14 -12.41 11.74
CA PRO A 247 20.03 -13.34 12.88
C PRO A 247 19.79 -12.65 14.23
N TYR A 248 20.15 -11.36 14.34
CA TYR A 248 19.95 -10.58 15.57
C TYR A 248 18.61 -9.84 15.61
N CYS A 249 17.89 -9.82 14.50
CA CYS A 249 16.65 -9.04 14.31
C CYS A 249 15.41 -9.92 14.09
N ARG A 250 15.62 -11.23 13.80
CA ARG A 250 14.53 -12.18 13.60
C ARG A 250 13.90 -12.60 14.94
N ASP A 251 12.58 -12.70 14.98
CA ASP A 251 11.79 -13.16 16.13
C ASP A 251 12.01 -12.34 17.42
N VAL A 252 12.44 -11.10 17.27
CA VAL A 252 12.65 -10.20 18.41
C VAL A 252 11.38 -9.39 18.70
N LYS A 253 11.18 -9.06 19.97
CA LYS A 253 10.11 -8.16 20.41
C LYS A 253 10.67 -6.81 20.77
N ALA A 254 10.06 -5.75 20.26
CA ALA A 254 10.39 -4.40 20.64
C ALA A 254 10.20 -4.21 22.15
N ARG A 255 11.17 -3.53 22.79
CA ARG A 255 11.03 -3.04 24.16
C ARG A 255 10.78 -1.54 24.10
N THR A 256 9.54 -1.15 24.27
CA THR A 256 9.10 0.24 24.16
C THR A 256 8.85 0.85 25.52
N GLU A 257 9.16 2.12 25.65
CA GLU A 257 9.01 2.92 26.88
C GLU A 257 7.85 3.92 26.76
N ILE A 258 7.47 4.23 25.51
CA ILE A 258 6.49 5.27 25.18
C ILE A 258 5.50 4.69 24.18
N ALA A 259 4.21 5.01 24.38
CA ALA A 259 3.16 4.82 23.38
C ALA A 259 2.70 6.19 22.88
N VAL A 260 2.67 6.34 21.56
CA VAL A 260 2.18 7.55 20.87
C VAL A 260 0.84 7.19 20.24
N ILE A 261 -0.22 7.88 20.64
CA ILE A 261 -1.54 7.71 19.99
C ILE A 261 -1.52 8.46 18.66
N THR A 262 -1.78 7.73 17.56
CA THR A 262 -1.88 8.37 16.25
C THR A 262 -3.13 9.24 16.17
N PRO A 263 -3.05 10.44 15.57
CA PRO A 263 -4.24 11.26 15.34
C PRO A 263 -5.07 10.80 14.15
N GLU A 264 -4.60 9.83 13.37
CA GLU A 264 -5.21 9.41 12.09
C GLU A 264 -6.64 8.87 12.26
N GLU A 265 -6.94 8.21 13.38
CA GLU A 265 -8.29 7.72 13.69
C GLU A 265 -9.33 8.84 13.90
N PHE A 266 -8.84 10.07 14.14
CA PHE A 266 -9.68 11.25 14.37
C PHE A 266 -9.75 12.19 13.16
N TYR A 267 -9.13 11.81 12.03
CA TYR A 267 -9.20 12.64 10.83
C TYR A 267 -10.61 12.63 10.27
N PRO A 268 -11.04 13.74 9.64
CA PRO A 268 -12.29 13.78 8.89
C PRO A 268 -12.31 12.64 7.85
N GLU A 269 -13.47 12.07 7.60
CA GLU A 269 -13.66 10.96 6.67
C GLU A 269 -13.24 11.29 5.22
N ASP A 270 -13.24 12.57 4.86
CA ASP A 270 -12.78 13.07 3.58
C ASP A 270 -11.27 13.42 3.54
N ALA A 271 -10.54 13.18 4.64
CA ALA A 271 -9.08 13.31 4.65
C ALA A 271 -8.42 12.16 3.88
N LYS A 272 -7.27 12.45 3.25
CA LYS A 272 -6.48 11.43 2.56
C LYS A 272 -5.76 10.54 3.58
N ASP A 273 -5.89 9.23 3.45
CA ASP A 273 -5.31 8.24 4.35
C ASP A 273 -3.78 8.24 4.40
N SER A 274 -3.12 8.70 3.36
CA SER A 274 -1.67 8.62 3.21
C SER A 274 -0.89 9.80 3.80
N VAL A 275 -1.55 10.74 4.47
CA VAL A 275 -0.90 11.95 4.96
C VAL A 275 -0.69 11.88 6.47
N LEU A 276 0.54 11.60 6.88
CA LEU A 276 0.93 11.73 8.29
C LEU A 276 0.87 13.20 8.73
N SER A 277 0.27 13.46 9.89
CA SER A 277 0.20 14.83 10.43
C SER A 277 1.59 15.37 10.78
N PRO A 278 1.82 16.68 10.64
CA PRO A 278 3.05 17.31 11.11
C PRO A 278 3.36 17.06 12.59
N SER A 279 2.32 16.95 13.43
CA SER A 279 2.47 16.63 14.86
C SER A 279 3.00 15.22 15.09
N LEU A 280 2.49 14.22 14.36
CA LEU A 280 2.98 12.85 14.44
C LEU A 280 4.41 12.75 13.92
N ILE A 281 4.70 13.34 12.75
CA ILE A 281 6.06 13.38 12.19
C ILE A 281 7.04 14.02 13.17
N GLY A 282 6.68 15.19 13.75
CA GLY A 282 7.52 15.87 14.73
C GLY A 282 7.76 15.03 15.99
N THR A 283 6.75 14.33 16.49
CA THR A 283 6.86 13.43 17.63
C THR A 283 7.80 12.25 17.32
N VAL A 284 7.62 11.60 16.18
CA VAL A 284 8.47 10.49 15.74
C VAL A 284 9.93 10.93 15.66
N ARG A 285 10.18 12.08 15.04
CA ARG A 285 11.53 12.63 14.90
C ARG A 285 12.18 12.94 16.25
N ILE A 286 11.47 13.63 17.15
CA ILE A 286 11.99 13.94 18.49
C ILE A 286 12.34 12.67 19.26
N LEU A 287 11.45 11.68 19.27
CA LEU A 287 11.69 10.44 20.00
C LEU A 287 12.87 9.64 19.44
N GLN A 288 13.01 9.61 18.10
CA GLN A 288 14.17 8.98 17.46
C GLN A 288 15.47 9.70 17.76
N GLU A 289 15.51 11.03 17.69
CA GLU A 289 16.71 11.85 17.98
C GLU A 289 17.14 11.71 19.45
N LEU A 290 16.18 11.55 20.37
CA LEU A 290 16.44 11.31 21.79
C LEU A 290 16.77 9.85 22.11
N GLY A 291 16.68 8.93 21.15
CA GLY A 291 16.98 7.51 21.33
C GLY A 291 15.93 6.70 22.09
N TYR A 292 14.72 7.23 22.25
CA TYR A 292 13.63 6.48 22.90
C TYR A 292 13.06 5.39 22.00
N GLN A 293 12.69 4.27 22.64
CA GLN A 293 11.93 3.22 21.97
C GLN A 293 10.45 3.44 22.21
N PHE A 294 9.67 3.46 21.13
CA PHE A 294 8.25 3.79 21.21
C PHE A 294 7.43 3.00 20.17
N ASP A 295 6.18 2.81 20.50
CA ASP A 295 5.14 2.33 19.60
C ASP A 295 4.21 3.47 19.18
N ILE A 296 3.56 3.30 18.04
CA ILE A 296 2.42 4.10 17.62
C ILE A 296 1.20 3.19 17.72
N ILE A 297 0.17 3.66 18.40
CA ILE A 297 -1.06 2.90 18.66
C ILE A 297 -2.29 3.75 18.31
N ASP A 298 -3.42 3.10 18.13
CA ASP A 298 -4.74 3.73 18.09
C ASP A 298 -5.49 3.51 19.42
N SER A 299 -6.67 4.12 19.56
CA SER A 299 -7.48 4.05 20.80
C SER A 299 -8.02 2.65 21.12
N GLN A 300 -7.95 1.70 20.18
CA GLN A 300 -8.46 0.34 20.32
C GLN A 300 -7.35 -0.69 20.59
N MET A 301 -6.09 -0.29 20.46
CA MET A 301 -4.95 -1.15 20.79
C MET A 301 -4.72 -1.18 22.29
N PRO A 302 -4.33 -2.34 22.86
CA PRO A 302 -4.08 -2.49 24.30
C PRO A 302 -2.84 -1.74 24.78
#